data_365c9f39887bc5c28cc0f9a7bb2b2924
#
_entry.id   365c9f39887bc5c28cc0f9a7bb2b2924
#
_cell.length_a   1.000
_cell.length_b   1.000
_cell.length_c   1.000
_cell.angle_alpha   90.00
_cell.angle_beta   90.00
_cell.angle_gamma   90.00
#
_symmetry.space_group_name_H-M   'P 1'
#
loop_
_entity.id
_entity.type
_entity.pdbx_description
1 polymer ?
#
loop_
_entity_poly.entity_id
_entity_poly.type
_entity_poly.pdbx_seq_one_letter_code
_entity_poly.pdbx_strand_id
1 'polypeptide(L)'
;MSDLNNAMRVYEKIIKNVLRHHDELLRQTYEQMIDVRKKIDEITRQSIEIASYPKIDLSIESNRGGEHRDLFDAYLKYQKLIRTQKEELINEMHVLTIQAEGIHRIYLCFQILPRVEYRIINRIYVKGELYKTVEEDFGLSHRIFEQKRQQAIQIIQNVYKSDLSNEQIVYLCKGNSIIQKERDV
;
A
#
# COMPACT_ATOMS: atom_id res chain seq x y z
N MET A 1 -11.44 -0.47 -28.18
CA MET A 1 -10.14 -1.18 -28.13
C MET A 1 -8.96 -0.29 -27.63
N SER A 2 -8.97 1.03 -27.86
CA SER A 2 -7.93 1.96 -27.37
C SER A 2 -7.83 2.02 -25.85
N ASP A 3 -8.96 2.05 -25.14
CA ASP A 3 -8.99 2.24 -23.68
C ASP A 3 -8.50 1.01 -22.92
N LEU A 4 -8.78 -0.19 -23.39
CA LEU A 4 -8.26 -1.45 -22.83
C LEU A 4 -6.73 -1.53 -22.96
N ASN A 5 -6.19 -1.15 -24.13
CA ASN A 5 -4.74 -1.12 -24.33
C ASN A 5 -4.04 -0.06 -23.47
N ASN A 6 -4.70 1.07 -23.23
CA ASN A 6 -4.17 2.11 -22.37
C ASN A 6 -4.19 1.69 -20.89
N ALA A 7 -5.28 1.08 -20.43
CA ALA A 7 -5.38 0.52 -19.09
C ALA A 7 -4.33 -0.59 -18.84
N MET A 8 -4.11 -1.50 -19.80
CA MET A 8 -3.08 -2.54 -19.70
C MET A 8 -1.67 -1.94 -19.57
N ARG A 9 -1.34 -0.89 -20.35
CA ARG A 9 -0.05 -0.21 -20.26
C ARG A 9 0.17 0.49 -18.90
N VAL A 10 -0.88 1.05 -18.32
CA VAL A 10 -0.80 1.67 -16.99
C VAL A 10 -0.51 0.61 -15.92
N TYR A 11 -1.22 -0.52 -15.96
CA TYR A 11 -0.97 -1.63 -15.03
C TYR A 11 0.43 -2.22 -15.18
N GLU A 12 0.93 -2.38 -16.41
CA GLU A 12 2.30 -2.86 -16.64
C GLU A 12 3.34 -1.93 -16.01
N LYS A 13 3.18 -0.61 -16.16
CA LYS A 13 4.06 0.37 -15.53
C LYS A 13 4.05 0.27 -14.00
N ILE A 14 2.86 0.10 -13.41
CA ILE A 14 2.71 -0.05 -11.96
C ILE A 14 3.41 -1.33 -11.49
N ILE A 15 3.13 -2.46 -12.13
CA ILE A 15 3.75 -3.76 -11.79
C ILE A 15 5.28 -3.64 -11.88
N LYS A 16 5.80 -3.09 -12.98
CA LYS A 16 7.24 -2.89 -13.17
C LYS A 16 7.86 -2.03 -12.08
N ASN A 17 7.22 -0.91 -11.73
CA ASN A 17 7.71 -0.02 -10.69
C ASN A 17 7.71 -0.71 -9.32
N VAL A 18 6.61 -1.37 -8.98
CA VAL A 18 6.48 -2.09 -7.70
C VAL A 18 7.51 -3.21 -7.60
N LEU A 19 7.67 -4.06 -8.62
CA LEU A 19 8.62 -5.16 -8.58
C LEU A 19 10.08 -4.69 -8.52
N ARG A 20 10.41 -3.56 -9.16
CA ARG A 20 11.76 -3.00 -9.15
C ARG A 20 12.13 -2.36 -7.81
N HIS A 21 11.18 -1.73 -7.16
CA HIS A 21 11.40 -0.91 -5.97
C HIS A 21 10.60 -1.41 -4.75
N HIS A 22 10.24 -2.71 -4.72
CA HIS A 22 9.35 -3.30 -3.72
C HIS A 22 9.75 -2.94 -2.28
N ASP A 23 10.98 -3.26 -1.89
CA ASP A 23 11.43 -3.07 -0.51
C ASP A 23 11.53 -1.59 -0.15
N GLU A 24 11.95 -0.75 -1.11
CA GLU A 24 12.04 0.69 -0.92
C GLU A 24 10.67 1.33 -0.78
N LEU A 25 9.70 0.94 -1.63
CA LEU A 25 8.33 1.44 -1.55
C LEU A 25 7.65 1.04 -0.24
N LEU A 26 7.84 -0.21 0.21
CA LEU A 26 7.33 -0.65 1.50
C LEU A 26 7.98 0.12 2.65
N ARG A 27 9.31 0.26 2.64
CA ARG A 27 10.04 1.01 3.67
C ARG A 27 9.52 2.44 3.77
N GLN A 28 9.40 3.15 2.65
CA GLN A 28 8.89 4.52 2.63
C GLN A 28 7.45 4.60 3.15
N THR A 29 6.59 3.67 2.75
CA THR A 29 5.19 3.63 3.22
C THR A 29 5.12 3.38 4.73
N TYR A 30 5.91 2.45 5.26
CA TYR A 30 5.95 2.20 6.71
C TYR A 30 6.55 3.37 7.50
N GLU A 31 7.56 4.06 7.00
CA GLU A 31 8.10 5.28 7.61
C GLU A 31 7.01 6.37 7.71
N GLN A 32 6.24 6.58 6.63
CA GLN A 32 5.10 7.50 6.64
C GLN A 32 4.04 7.08 7.66
N MET A 33 3.71 5.78 7.75
CA MET A 33 2.75 5.26 8.75
C MET A 33 3.24 5.52 10.19
N ILE A 34 4.53 5.35 10.46
CA ILE A 34 5.12 5.65 11.76
C ILE A 34 4.97 7.14 12.09
N ASP A 35 5.21 8.02 11.13
CA ASP A 35 5.10 9.46 11.35
C ASP A 35 3.64 9.91 11.56
N VAL A 36 2.70 9.36 10.80
CA VAL A 36 1.27 9.59 11.03
C VAL A 36 0.84 9.10 12.40
N ARG A 37 1.32 7.93 12.83
CA ARG A 37 1.03 7.38 14.16
C ARG A 37 1.51 8.30 15.27
N LYS A 38 2.75 8.81 15.17
CA LYS A 38 3.28 9.80 16.14
C LYS A 38 2.40 11.04 16.24
N LYS A 39 1.91 11.55 15.10
CA LYS A 39 0.98 12.70 15.06
C LYS A 39 -0.35 12.37 15.75
N ILE A 40 -0.89 11.18 15.52
CA ILE A 40 -2.13 10.72 16.20
C ILE A 40 -1.93 10.63 17.71
N ASP A 41 -0.81 10.07 18.15
CA ASP A 41 -0.48 9.94 19.57
C ASP A 41 -0.34 11.32 20.22
N GLU A 42 0.32 12.27 19.55
CA GLU A 42 0.45 13.64 20.02
C GLU A 42 -0.89 14.37 20.15
N ILE A 43 -1.74 14.31 19.12
CA ILE A 43 -3.08 14.90 19.16
C ILE A 43 -3.95 14.21 20.24
N THR A 44 -3.78 12.91 20.44
CA THR A 44 -4.51 12.19 21.48
C THR A 44 -4.08 12.66 22.86
N ARG A 45 -2.78 12.87 23.09
CA ARG A 45 -2.24 13.44 24.35
C ARG A 45 -2.80 14.83 24.60
N GLN A 46 -2.77 15.72 23.61
CA GLN A 46 -3.34 17.06 23.71
C GLN A 46 -4.84 17.03 24.03
N SER A 47 -5.59 16.10 23.45
CA SER A 47 -7.01 15.91 23.75
C SER A 47 -7.24 15.53 25.21
N ILE A 48 -6.38 14.67 25.79
CA ILE A 48 -6.48 14.25 27.19
C ILE A 48 -6.11 15.40 28.12
N GLU A 49 -5.06 16.15 27.81
CA GLU A 49 -4.66 17.32 28.58
C GLU A 49 -5.82 18.34 28.68
N ILE A 50 -6.47 18.64 27.55
CA ILE A 50 -7.60 19.55 27.51
C ILE A 50 -8.78 19.03 28.32
N ALA A 51 -9.09 17.73 28.19
CA ALA A 51 -10.17 17.10 28.93
C ALA A 51 -9.91 17.05 30.46
N SER A 52 -8.64 17.13 30.88
CA SER A 52 -8.23 17.11 32.29
C SER A 52 -8.27 18.49 32.96
N TYR A 53 -8.42 19.58 32.19
CA TYR A 53 -8.64 20.89 32.80
C TYR A 53 -9.92 20.87 33.64
N PRO A 54 -9.89 21.45 34.85
CA PRO A 54 -11.03 21.48 35.74
C PRO A 54 -12.21 22.13 35.00
N LYS A 55 -13.34 21.40 34.95
CA LYS A 55 -14.58 21.94 34.40
C LYS A 55 -14.86 23.24 35.12
N ILE A 56 -14.81 24.36 34.41
CA ILE A 56 -15.20 25.64 34.98
C ILE A 56 -16.68 25.47 35.32
N ASP A 57 -17.00 25.56 36.63
CA ASP A 57 -18.38 25.47 37.08
C ASP A 57 -19.12 26.71 36.63
N LEU A 58 -19.81 26.60 35.51
CA LEU A 58 -20.60 27.67 34.88
C LEU A 58 -21.86 28.03 35.68
N SER A 59 -22.07 27.36 36.82
CA SER A 59 -23.21 27.63 37.72
C SER A 59 -22.96 28.89 38.59
N ILE A 60 -21.76 29.43 38.60
CA ILE A 60 -21.51 30.69 39.24
C ILE A 60 -22.06 31.79 38.33
N GLU A 61 -23.25 32.25 38.62
CA GLU A 61 -23.85 33.44 38.01
C GLU A 61 -22.96 34.66 38.20
N SER A 62 -22.03 34.87 37.30
CA SER A 62 -21.31 36.10 37.25
C SER A 62 -22.02 37.07 36.33
N ASN A 63 -22.55 38.12 36.91
CA ASN A 63 -23.17 39.29 36.26
C ASN A 63 -22.20 40.06 35.34
N ARG A 64 -21.12 39.43 34.86
CA ARG A 64 -20.10 39.96 33.91
C ARG A 64 -20.13 39.13 32.62
N GLY A 65 -21.12 39.42 31.80
CA GLY A 65 -21.59 38.57 30.72
C GLY A 65 -20.84 38.62 29.39
N GLY A 66 -19.55 38.87 29.33
CA GLY A 66 -18.84 38.91 28.04
C GLY A 66 -17.74 37.87 27.89
N GLU A 67 -16.79 37.82 28.84
CA GLU A 67 -15.56 37.08 28.69
C GLU A 67 -15.69 35.54 28.80
N HIS A 68 -16.66 35.03 29.58
CA HIS A 68 -16.83 33.61 29.79
C HIS A 68 -17.42 32.86 28.54
N ARG A 69 -18.26 33.52 27.76
CA ARG A 69 -18.80 32.97 26.50
C ARG A 69 -17.69 32.78 25.46
N ASP A 70 -16.81 33.75 25.32
CA ASP A 70 -15.70 33.67 24.36
C ASP A 70 -14.74 32.51 24.68
N LEU A 71 -14.47 32.24 25.96
CA LEU A 71 -13.59 31.16 26.38
C LEU A 71 -14.18 29.78 26.13
N PHE A 72 -15.47 29.61 26.39
CA PHE A 72 -16.19 28.36 26.11
C PHE A 72 -16.32 28.11 24.62
N ASP A 73 -16.66 29.12 23.84
CA ASP A 73 -16.71 29.00 22.38
C ASP A 73 -15.34 28.70 21.77
N ALA A 74 -14.26 29.28 22.30
CA ALA A 74 -12.90 28.96 21.90
C ALA A 74 -12.54 27.50 22.23
N TYR A 75 -12.93 26.99 23.40
CA TYR A 75 -12.73 25.60 23.81
C TYR A 75 -13.47 24.63 22.87
N LEU A 76 -14.75 24.90 22.56
CA LEU A 76 -15.53 24.06 21.64
C LEU A 76 -14.94 24.07 20.23
N LYS A 77 -14.51 25.23 19.74
CA LYS A 77 -13.82 25.34 18.43
C LYS A 77 -12.53 24.53 18.41
N TYR A 78 -11.75 24.60 19.48
CA TYR A 78 -10.50 23.85 19.61
C TYR A 78 -10.74 22.33 19.68
N GLN A 79 -11.73 21.87 20.46
CA GLN A 79 -12.12 20.46 20.47
C GLN A 79 -12.54 19.96 19.10
N LYS A 80 -13.33 20.74 18.38
CA LYS A 80 -13.74 20.41 17.02
C LYS A 80 -12.54 20.31 16.09
N LEU A 81 -11.58 21.24 16.17
CA LEU A 81 -10.37 21.24 15.37
C LEU A 81 -9.55 19.97 15.60
N ILE A 82 -9.28 19.63 16.87
CA ILE A 82 -8.55 18.41 17.26
C ILE A 82 -9.22 17.16 16.71
N ARG A 83 -10.55 17.07 16.84
CA ARG A 83 -11.31 15.95 16.33
C ARG A 83 -11.16 15.82 14.81
N THR A 84 -11.31 16.92 14.07
CA THR A 84 -11.16 16.93 12.62
C THR A 84 -9.76 16.51 12.20
N GLN A 85 -8.70 17.05 12.84
CA GLN A 85 -7.32 16.67 12.55
C GLN A 85 -7.06 15.20 12.83
N LYS A 86 -7.62 14.66 13.91
CA LYS A 86 -7.49 13.22 14.22
C LYS A 86 -8.18 12.34 13.19
N GLU A 87 -9.36 12.72 12.73
CA GLU A 87 -10.11 12.02 11.66
C GLU A 87 -9.31 12.03 10.34
N GLU A 88 -8.71 13.16 9.97
CA GLU A 88 -7.84 13.28 8.79
C GLU A 88 -6.62 12.36 8.86
N LEU A 89 -5.93 12.32 10.00
CA LEU A 89 -4.77 11.44 10.19
C LEU A 89 -5.15 9.95 10.19
N ILE A 90 -6.31 9.58 10.72
CA ILE A 90 -6.82 8.20 10.66
C ILE A 90 -7.09 7.81 9.20
N ASN A 91 -7.67 8.71 8.42
CA ASN A 91 -7.91 8.48 6.99
C ASN A 91 -6.59 8.36 6.22
N GLU A 92 -5.58 9.20 6.53
CA GLU A 92 -4.24 9.09 5.94
C GLU A 92 -3.59 7.73 6.28
N MET A 93 -3.67 7.28 7.53
CA MET A 93 -3.21 5.96 7.95
C MET A 93 -3.87 4.84 7.16
N HIS A 94 -5.19 4.93 6.96
CA HIS A 94 -5.95 3.94 6.18
C HIS A 94 -5.47 3.87 4.72
N VAL A 95 -5.26 5.02 4.08
CA VAL A 95 -4.73 5.09 2.70
C VAL A 95 -3.35 4.45 2.61
N LEU A 96 -2.45 4.76 3.55
CA LEU A 96 -1.11 4.16 3.59
C LEU A 96 -1.16 2.64 3.82
N THR A 97 -2.08 2.15 4.64
CA THR A 97 -2.30 0.72 4.86
C THR A 97 -2.70 0.03 3.55
N ILE A 98 -3.70 0.58 2.84
CA ILE A 98 -4.13 0.05 1.54
C ILE A 98 -2.98 0.07 0.53
N GLN A 99 -2.16 1.12 0.54
CA GLN A 99 -0.99 1.22 -0.34
C GLN A 99 0.04 0.11 -0.03
N ALA A 100 0.38 -0.11 1.24
CA ALA A 100 1.32 -1.16 1.64
C ALA A 100 0.80 -2.55 1.26
N GLU A 101 -0.49 -2.81 1.51
CA GLU A 101 -1.14 -4.07 1.12
C GLU A 101 -1.13 -4.27 -0.40
N GLY A 102 -1.40 -3.22 -1.17
CA GLY A 102 -1.36 -3.27 -2.64
C GLY A 102 0.02 -3.58 -3.20
N ILE A 103 1.07 -2.96 -2.64
CA ILE A 103 2.47 -3.22 -2.99
C ILE A 103 2.82 -4.69 -2.69
N HIS A 104 2.51 -5.14 -1.48
CA HIS A 104 2.77 -6.51 -1.05
C HIS A 104 2.00 -7.53 -1.89
N ARG A 105 0.73 -7.27 -2.20
CA ARG A 105 -0.11 -8.14 -3.03
C ARG A 105 0.46 -8.33 -4.44
N ILE A 106 0.96 -7.27 -5.09
CA ILE A 106 1.61 -7.39 -6.41
C ILE A 106 2.82 -8.33 -6.32
N TYR A 107 3.62 -8.21 -5.27
CA TYR A 107 4.78 -9.06 -5.06
C TYR A 107 4.39 -10.53 -4.83
N LEU A 108 3.34 -10.80 -4.06
CA LEU A 108 2.80 -12.15 -3.88
C LEU A 108 2.28 -12.74 -5.21
N CYS A 109 1.57 -11.93 -6.01
CA CYS A 109 1.11 -12.36 -7.34
C CYS A 109 2.29 -12.70 -8.27
N PHE A 110 3.42 -12.00 -8.15
CA PHE A 110 4.64 -12.33 -8.87
C PHE A 110 5.22 -13.70 -8.43
N GLN A 111 5.19 -14.02 -7.14
CA GLN A 111 5.74 -15.27 -6.60
C GLN A 111 5.03 -16.53 -7.08
N ILE A 112 3.76 -16.45 -7.48
CA ILE A 112 2.99 -17.61 -7.97
C ILE A 112 3.16 -17.88 -9.46
N LEU A 113 3.92 -17.07 -10.18
CA LEU A 113 4.15 -17.26 -11.61
C LEU A 113 4.78 -18.63 -11.89
N PRO A 114 4.43 -19.26 -13.03
CA PRO A 114 5.12 -20.44 -13.53
C PRO A 114 6.63 -20.15 -13.72
N ARG A 115 7.47 -21.18 -13.61
CA ARG A 115 8.95 -21.06 -13.55
C ARG A 115 9.56 -20.19 -14.66
N VAL A 116 9.11 -20.35 -15.90
CA VAL A 116 9.66 -19.60 -17.05
C VAL A 116 9.27 -18.13 -16.96
N GLU A 117 8.00 -17.87 -16.76
CA GLU A 117 7.41 -16.54 -16.62
C GLU A 117 8.02 -15.80 -15.42
N TYR A 118 8.16 -16.49 -14.28
CA TYR A 118 8.83 -15.95 -13.09
C TYR A 118 10.26 -15.50 -13.40
N ARG A 119 11.07 -16.36 -14.06
CA ARG A 119 12.46 -16.03 -14.39
C ARG A 119 12.56 -14.84 -15.35
N ILE A 120 11.68 -14.74 -16.33
CA ILE A 120 11.63 -13.60 -17.26
C ILE A 120 11.34 -12.30 -16.51
N ILE A 121 10.26 -12.29 -15.70
CA ILE A 121 9.86 -11.10 -14.95
C ILE A 121 10.89 -10.72 -13.89
N ASN A 122 11.46 -11.71 -13.18
CA ASN A 122 12.51 -11.48 -12.19
C ASN A 122 13.73 -10.78 -12.79
N ARG A 123 14.23 -11.27 -13.92
CA ARG A 123 15.42 -10.69 -14.57
C ARG A 123 15.14 -9.28 -15.11
N ILE A 124 14.01 -9.09 -15.81
CA ILE A 124 13.72 -7.81 -16.47
C ILE A 124 13.27 -6.75 -15.44
N TYR A 125 12.33 -7.10 -14.55
CA TYR A 125 11.68 -6.10 -13.69
C TYR A 125 12.29 -6.00 -12.30
N VAL A 126 12.66 -7.10 -11.67
CA VAL A 126 13.28 -7.08 -10.33
C VAL A 126 14.76 -6.73 -10.43
N LYS A 127 15.52 -7.48 -11.23
CA LYS A 127 16.96 -7.25 -11.39
C LYS A 127 17.30 -6.09 -12.34
N GLY A 128 16.36 -5.67 -13.18
CA GLY A 128 16.56 -4.57 -14.13
C GLY A 128 17.53 -4.87 -15.27
N GLU A 129 17.70 -6.15 -15.60
CA GLU A 129 18.54 -6.58 -16.71
C GLU A 129 17.98 -6.09 -18.06
N LEU A 130 18.86 -5.91 -19.05
CA LEU A 130 18.45 -5.47 -20.38
C LEU A 130 17.57 -6.54 -21.03
N TYR A 131 16.45 -6.12 -21.60
CA TYR A 131 15.49 -7.00 -22.26
C TYR A 131 16.17 -7.92 -23.28
N LYS A 132 17.03 -7.37 -24.13
CA LYS A 132 17.73 -8.11 -25.19
C LYS A 132 18.64 -9.19 -24.64
N THR A 133 19.40 -8.90 -23.59
CA THR A 133 20.28 -9.89 -22.92
C THR A 133 19.47 -11.05 -22.34
N VAL A 134 18.33 -10.72 -21.70
CA VAL A 134 17.47 -11.76 -21.12
C VAL A 134 16.86 -12.64 -22.21
N GLU A 135 16.40 -12.03 -23.31
CA GLU A 135 15.84 -12.74 -24.47
C GLU A 135 16.85 -13.71 -25.11
N GLU A 136 18.08 -13.25 -25.34
CA GLU A 136 19.17 -14.05 -25.89
C GLU A 136 19.50 -15.26 -25.00
N ASP A 137 19.57 -15.06 -23.67
CA ASP A 137 19.87 -16.12 -22.70
C ASP A 137 18.78 -17.20 -22.61
N PHE A 138 17.51 -16.85 -22.89
CA PHE A 138 16.43 -17.82 -22.92
C PHE A 138 16.42 -18.68 -24.19
N GLY A 139 17.11 -18.25 -25.26
CA GLY A 139 17.13 -18.97 -26.54
C GLY A 139 15.77 -19.13 -27.20
N LEU A 140 14.79 -18.30 -26.84
CA LEU A 140 13.45 -18.31 -27.39
C LEU A 140 13.36 -17.31 -28.56
N SER A 141 12.46 -17.59 -29.54
CA SER A 141 12.19 -16.56 -30.54
C SER A 141 11.55 -15.33 -29.86
N HIS A 142 11.82 -14.15 -30.39
CA HIS A 142 11.28 -12.87 -29.90
C HIS A 142 9.77 -12.93 -29.63
N ARG A 143 9.02 -13.53 -30.56
CA ARG A 143 7.57 -13.67 -30.44
C ARG A 143 7.17 -14.52 -29.22
N ILE A 144 7.84 -15.65 -29.01
CA ILE A 144 7.54 -16.57 -27.89
C ILE A 144 7.95 -15.90 -26.56
N PHE A 145 9.10 -15.26 -26.52
CA PHE A 145 9.59 -14.55 -25.34
C PHE A 145 8.61 -13.45 -24.91
N GLU A 146 8.20 -12.60 -25.84
CA GLU A 146 7.25 -11.53 -25.58
C GLU A 146 5.86 -12.05 -25.18
N GLN A 147 5.39 -13.14 -25.79
CA GLN A 147 4.16 -13.80 -25.40
C GLN A 147 4.23 -14.29 -23.94
N LYS A 148 5.35 -14.91 -23.53
CA LYS A 148 5.56 -15.37 -22.16
C LYS A 148 5.61 -14.21 -21.16
N ARG A 149 6.28 -13.12 -21.51
CA ARG A 149 6.33 -11.89 -20.71
C ARG A 149 4.92 -11.29 -20.51
N GLN A 150 4.15 -11.15 -21.59
CA GLN A 150 2.78 -10.63 -21.54
C GLN A 150 1.85 -11.56 -20.74
N GLN A 151 1.99 -12.87 -20.92
CA GLN A 151 1.23 -13.87 -20.15
C GLN A 151 1.50 -13.75 -18.65
N ALA A 152 2.76 -13.56 -18.26
CA ALA A 152 3.13 -13.33 -16.86
C ALA A 152 2.44 -12.09 -16.27
N ILE A 153 2.47 -10.96 -16.99
CA ILE A 153 1.81 -9.73 -16.54
C ILE A 153 0.30 -9.94 -16.40
N GLN A 154 -0.30 -10.65 -17.33
CA GLN A 154 -1.73 -10.96 -17.31
C GLN A 154 -2.11 -11.85 -16.13
N ILE A 155 -1.28 -12.84 -15.78
CA ILE A 155 -1.48 -13.68 -14.59
C ILE A 155 -1.43 -12.81 -13.33
N ILE A 156 -0.42 -11.95 -13.17
CA ILE A 156 -0.31 -11.03 -12.03
C ILE A 156 -1.57 -10.17 -11.92
N GLN A 157 -2.04 -9.58 -13.02
CA GLN A 157 -3.24 -8.74 -13.03
C GLN A 157 -4.50 -9.51 -12.64
N ASN A 158 -4.68 -10.73 -13.17
CA ASN A 158 -5.86 -11.55 -12.89
C ASN A 158 -5.90 -11.97 -11.41
N VAL A 159 -4.77 -12.40 -10.86
CA VAL A 159 -4.68 -12.79 -9.45
C VAL A 159 -4.81 -11.57 -8.53
N TYR A 160 -4.21 -10.43 -8.89
CA TYR A 160 -4.37 -9.20 -8.13
C TYR A 160 -5.84 -8.76 -8.00
N LYS A 161 -6.61 -8.91 -9.08
CA LYS A 161 -8.05 -8.55 -9.14
C LYS A 161 -8.98 -9.64 -8.59
N SER A 162 -8.46 -10.82 -8.29
CA SER A 162 -9.27 -11.92 -7.76
C SER A 162 -9.67 -11.68 -6.31
N ASP A 163 -10.73 -12.35 -5.86
CA ASP A 163 -11.20 -12.31 -4.48
C ASP A 163 -10.33 -13.13 -3.51
N LEU A 164 -9.21 -13.68 -3.98
CA LEU A 164 -8.26 -14.42 -3.14
C LEU A 164 -7.65 -13.50 -2.08
N SER A 165 -7.63 -13.95 -0.82
CA SER A 165 -6.90 -13.25 0.23
C SER A 165 -5.38 -13.40 0.02
N ASN A 166 -4.60 -12.49 0.60
CA ASN A 166 -3.14 -12.57 0.56
C ASN A 166 -2.63 -13.89 1.16
N GLU A 167 -3.29 -14.42 2.18
CA GLU A 167 -2.97 -15.72 2.79
C GLU A 167 -3.19 -16.88 1.82
N GLN A 168 -4.28 -16.84 1.07
CA GLN A 168 -4.56 -17.86 0.04
C GLN A 168 -3.52 -17.81 -1.09
N ILE A 169 -3.09 -16.61 -1.50
CA ILE A 169 -2.01 -16.44 -2.50
C ILE A 169 -0.70 -17.02 -1.96
N VAL A 170 -0.35 -16.75 -0.69
CA VAL A 170 0.84 -17.33 -0.04
C VAL A 170 0.78 -18.86 0.00
N TYR A 171 -0.40 -19.43 0.26
CA TYR A 171 -0.58 -20.89 0.23
C TYR A 171 -0.32 -21.46 -1.16
N LEU A 172 -0.80 -20.81 -2.21
CA LEU A 172 -0.52 -21.19 -3.60
C LEU A 172 0.98 -21.08 -3.94
N CYS A 173 1.69 -20.07 -3.42
CA CYS A 173 3.15 -19.96 -3.57
C CYS A 173 3.87 -21.17 -2.98
N LYS A 174 3.49 -21.60 -1.76
CA LYS A 174 4.09 -22.76 -1.09
C LYS A 174 3.82 -24.06 -1.84
N GLY A 175 2.61 -24.25 -2.34
CA GLY A 175 2.24 -25.41 -3.17
C GLY A 175 3.09 -25.49 -4.44
N ASN A 176 3.26 -24.39 -5.15
CA ASN A 176 4.10 -24.33 -6.35
C ASN A 176 5.59 -24.57 -6.04
N SER A 177 6.11 -24.12 -4.91
CA SER A 177 7.52 -24.33 -4.51
C SER A 177 7.82 -25.79 -4.16
N ILE A 178 6.85 -26.53 -3.63
CA ILE A 178 6.98 -27.98 -3.35
C ILE A 178 7.01 -28.76 -4.67
N ILE A 179 6.10 -28.46 -5.59
CA ILE A 179 6.04 -29.09 -6.92
C ILE A 179 7.30 -28.80 -7.75
N GLN A 180 7.92 -27.63 -7.56
CA GLN A 180 9.17 -27.27 -8.24
C GLN A 180 10.38 -28.04 -7.71
N LYS A 181 10.47 -28.29 -6.40
CA LYS A 181 11.54 -29.08 -5.79
C LYS A 181 11.51 -30.56 -6.20
N GLU A 182 10.31 -31.12 -6.36
CA GLU A 182 10.14 -32.51 -6.81
C GLU A 182 10.49 -32.75 -8.31
N ARG A 183 10.58 -31.67 -9.11
CA ARG A 183 10.96 -31.74 -10.54
C ARG A 183 12.44 -31.49 -10.78
N ASP A 184 13.20 -31.10 -9.76
CA ASP A 184 14.65 -30.85 -9.82
C ASP A 184 15.46 -32.07 -9.28
N VAL A 185 14.78 -33.21 -8.94
CA VAL A 185 15.34 -34.51 -8.61
C VAL A 185 15.09 -35.45 -9.78
#